data_474a9fbca4ce78bee75166240eb8b9e1
#
_entry.id   474a9fbca4ce78bee75166240eb8b9e1
#
_cell.length_a   1.000
_cell.length_b   1.000
_cell.length_c   1.000
_cell.angle_alpha   90.00
_cell.angle_beta   90.00
_cell.angle_gamma   90.00
#
_symmetry.space_group_name_H-M   'P 1'
#
loop_
_entity.id
_entity.type
_entity.pdbx_description
1 polymer ?
#
loop_
_entity_poly.entity_id
_entity_poly.type
_entity_poly.pdbx_seq_one_letter_code
_entity_poly.pdbx_strand_id
1 'polypeptide(L)'
;GMLWSIGYTDGILDRRGQLDNWFNYLRDNPRRLLTKRLCPEFFRVQRNIKVGECEFSAIGNRFLLSHPFRLQVQCSRSLSEEQIEKRKRFFLEKARCGAVLVSPSISPGEKAVMRAAFDAGFPLIILQENGFTEMTKPAGSRFDACAEGRLLILSPWEQHNQRMNISRGQCLSLNEMARCVCQP
;
A
#
# COMPACT_ATOMS: atom_id res chain seq x y z
N GLY A 1 -36.29 -4.43 12.44
CA GLY A 1 -34.98 -3.81 12.67
C GLY A 1 -34.74 -2.70 11.69
N MET A 2 -34.17 -1.57 12.14
CA MET A 2 -33.80 -0.48 11.23
C MET A 2 -32.76 -0.99 10.22
N LEU A 3 -33.04 -0.84 8.92
CA LEU A 3 -32.13 -1.18 7.83
C LEU A 3 -30.99 -0.16 7.68
N TRP A 4 -31.11 1.02 8.29
CA TRP A 4 -30.16 2.12 8.17
C TRP A 4 -29.69 2.57 9.54
N SER A 5 -28.38 2.82 9.67
CA SER A 5 -27.83 3.44 10.88
C SER A 5 -28.19 4.93 10.94
N ILE A 6 -28.28 5.48 12.14
CA ILE A 6 -28.41 6.91 12.36
C ILE A 6 -27.17 7.59 11.75
N GLY A 7 -27.37 8.62 10.89
CA GLY A 7 -26.27 9.33 10.25
C GLY A 7 -26.03 8.91 8.80
N TYR A 8 -27.06 8.94 7.96
CA TYR A 8 -26.87 8.87 6.52
C TYR A 8 -26.31 10.19 5.99
N THR A 9 -25.54 10.10 4.93
CA THR A 9 -25.07 11.27 4.17
C THR A 9 -25.83 11.33 2.86
N ASP A 10 -26.53 12.41 2.62
CA ASP A 10 -27.14 12.72 1.35
C ASP A 10 -26.21 13.65 0.55
N GLY A 11 -26.17 13.48 -0.72
CA GLY A 11 -25.36 14.30 -1.63
C GLY A 11 -25.92 14.25 -3.04
N ILE A 12 -25.79 15.37 -3.74
CA ILE A 12 -26.18 15.45 -5.15
C ILE A 12 -25.11 14.76 -5.99
N LEU A 13 -25.53 13.88 -6.89
CA LEU A 13 -24.66 13.24 -7.85
C LEU A 13 -24.54 14.16 -9.08
N ASP A 14 -23.51 15.00 -9.10
CA ASP A 14 -23.30 16.05 -10.11
C ASP A 14 -22.24 15.67 -11.16
N ARG A 15 -21.52 14.56 -10.95
CA ARG A 15 -20.43 14.14 -11.84
C ARG A 15 -20.81 12.94 -12.67
N ARG A 16 -20.44 12.97 -13.96
CA ARG A 16 -20.62 11.85 -14.88
C ARG A 16 -19.94 10.58 -14.32
N GLY A 17 -20.66 9.46 -14.32
CA GLY A 17 -20.18 8.17 -13.80
C GLY A 17 -20.23 8.02 -12.27
N GLN A 18 -20.63 9.05 -11.53
CA GLN A 18 -20.73 8.98 -10.07
C GLN A 18 -21.81 7.99 -9.61
N LEU A 19 -22.92 7.93 -10.30
CA LEU A 19 -24.00 6.98 -10.02
C LEU A 19 -23.55 5.53 -10.21
N ASP A 20 -22.82 5.23 -11.29
CA ASP A 20 -22.29 3.89 -11.56
C ASP A 20 -21.29 3.48 -10.48
N ASN A 21 -20.44 4.41 -10.04
CA ASN A 21 -19.51 4.18 -8.92
C ASN A 21 -20.24 3.84 -7.62
N TRP A 22 -21.35 4.54 -7.33
CA TRP A 22 -22.19 4.25 -6.17
C TRP A 22 -22.87 2.89 -6.26
N PHE A 23 -23.42 2.52 -7.41
CA PHE A 23 -23.99 1.19 -7.60
C PHE A 23 -22.95 0.09 -7.45
N ASN A 24 -21.77 0.27 -8.02
CA ASN A 24 -20.67 -0.69 -7.86
C ASN A 24 -20.25 -0.81 -6.39
N TYR A 25 -20.14 0.31 -5.67
CA TYR A 25 -19.85 0.31 -4.24
C TYR A 25 -20.90 -0.45 -3.43
N LEU A 26 -22.20 -0.17 -3.66
CA LEU A 26 -23.29 -0.83 -2.93
C LEU A 26 -23.31 -2.34 -3.24
N ARG A 27 -23.09 -2.73 -4.49
CA ARG A 27 -23.03 -4.14 -4.90
C ARG A 27 -21.87 -4.88 -4.25
N ASP A 28 -20.72 -4.24 -4.12
CA ASP A 28 -19.51 -4.82 -3.53
C ASP A 28 -19.49 -4.77 -1.98
N ASN A 29 -20.33 -3.95 -1.37
CA ASN A 29 -20.31 -3.71 0.07
C ASN A 29 -20.50 -4.98 0.93
N PRO A 30 -21.39 -5.92 0.61
CA PRO A 30 -21.53 -7.17 1.36
C PRO A 30 -20.25 -8.01 1.35
N ARG A 31 -19.59 -8.14 0.19
CA ARG A 31 -18.31 -8.84 0.04
C ARG A 31 -17.24 -8.16 0.90
N ARG A 32 -17.12 -6.84 0.82
CA ARG A 32 -16.14 -6.06 1.61
C ARG A 32 -16.37 -6.19 3.11
N LEU A 33 -17.63 -6.20 3.55
CA LEU A 33 -17.96 -6.39 4.95
C LEU A 33 -17.58 -7.80 5.43
N LEU A 34 -17.91 -8.83 4.66
CA LEU A 34 -17.54 -10.21 4.96
C LEU A 34 -16.02 -10.38 5.04
N THR A 35 -15.29 -9.87 4.06
CA THR A 35 -13.81 -9.93 4.05
C THR A 35 -13.20 -9.27 5.29
N LYS A 36 -13.71 -8.10 5.71
CA LYS A 36 -13.25 -7.44 6.94
C LYS A 36 -13.55 -8.24 8.21
N ARG A 37 -14.64 -8.99 8.21
CA ARG A 37 -15.00 -9.85 9.35
C ARG A 37 -14.14 -11.11 9.42
N LEU A 38 -13.79 -11.69 8.27
CA LEU A 38 -12.96 -12.90 8.19
C LEU A 38 -11.48 -12.60 8.47
N CYS A 39 -10.97 -11.45 7.99
CA CYS A 39 -9.56 -11.05 8.12
C CYS A 39 -9.43 -9.64 8.71
N PRO A 40 -9.91 -9.39 9.95
CA PRO A 40 -9.94 -8.04 10.52
C PRO A 40 -8.55 -7.41 10.64
N GLU A 41 -7.52 -8.21 10.85
CA GLU A 41 -6.12 -7.79 10.99
C GLU A 41 -5.60 -7.02 9.77
N PHE A 42 -6.07 -7.38 8.55
CA PHE A 42 -5.61 -6.75 7.31
C PHE A 42 -6.19 -5.35 7.09
N PHE A 43 -7.19 -4.98 7.88
CA PHE A 43 -7.94 -3.72 7.72
C PHE A 43 -7.89 -2.80 8.94
N ARG A 44 -7.06 -3.15 9.91
CA ARG A 44 -6.80 -2.34 11.11
C ARG A 44 -5.37 -1.85 11.12
N VAL A 45 -5.17 -0.69 11.72
CA VAL A 45 -3.82 -0.20 11.98
C VAL A 45 -3.19 -1.07 13.07
N GLN A 46 -2.05 -1.64 12.75
CA GLN A 46 -1.20 -2.38 13.67
C GLN A 46 -0.03 -1.46 14.01
N ARG A 47 0.24 -1.28 15.30
CA ARG A 47 1.30 -0.39 15.77
C ARG A 47 2.45 -1.18 16.37
N ASN A 48 3.59 -0.50 16.54
CA ASN A 48 4.79 -1.04 17.18
C ASN A 48 5.31 -2.32 16.49
N ILE A 49 5.23 -2.35 15.15
CA ILE A 49 5.79 -3.45 14.34
C ILE A 49 7.29 -3.22 14.24
N LYS A 50 8.06 -4.06 14.90
CA LYS A 50 9.53 -4.00 14.87
C LYS A 50 10.09 -4.84 13.73
N VAL A 51 10.98 -4.23 12.94
CA VAL A 51 11.76 -4.88 11.89
C VAL A 51 13.20 -4.41 12.04
N GLY A 52 14.08 -5.27 12.55
CA GLY A 52 15.41 -4.86 12.99
C GLY A 52 15.31 -3.79 14.08
N GLU A 53 16.00 -2.67 13.86
CA GLU A 53 15.96 -1.51 14.76
C GLU A 53 14.85 -0.51 14.43
N CYS A 54 14.10 -0.74 13.35
CA CYS A 54 13.04 0.15 12.91
C CYS A 54 11.70 -0.26 13.50
N GLU A 55 10.88 0.74 13.83
CA GLU A 55 9.51 0.55 14.31
C GLU A 55 8.53 1.19 13.34
N PHE A 56 7.43 0.49 13.05
CA PHE A 56 6.44 0.91 12.07
C PHE A 56 5.02 0.78 12.60
N SER A 57 4.16 1.64 12.08
CA SER A 57 2.72 1.36 12.01
C SER A 57 2.43 0.69 10.68
N ALA A 58 1.49 -0.25 10.65
CA ALA A 58 1.21 -1.07 9.47
C ALA A 58 -0.28 -1.25 9.20
N ILE A 59 -0.64 -1.42 7.93
CA ILE A 59 -1.95 -1.90 7.47
C ILE A 59 -1.72 -2.95 6.38
N GLY A 60 -2.44 -4.06 6.42
CA GLY A 60 -2.36 -5.15 5.47
C GLY A 60 -1.74 -6.41 6.04
N ASN A 61 -1.21 -7.24 5.17
CA ASN A 61 -0.69 -8.55 5.55
C ASN A 61 0.74 -8.46 6.09
N ARG A 62 0.90 -8.46 7.42
CA ARG A 62 2.20 -8.43 8.08
C ARG A 62 3.06 -9.67 7.85
N PHE A 63 2.46 -10.81 7.46
CA PHE A 63 3.23 -12.03 7.16
C PHE A 63 4.18 -11.86 5.97
N LEU A 64 3.99 -10.84 5.13
CA LEU A 64 4.94 -10.47 4.08
C LEU A 64 6.31 -10.07 4.64
N LEU A 65 6.40 -9.62 5.91
CA LEU A 65 7.67 -9.32 6.58
C LEU A 65 8.49 -10.58 6.88
N SER A 66 7.85 -11.73 6.98
CA SER A 66 8.53 -13.01 7.22
C SER A 66 8.85 -13.74 5.92
N HIS A 67 8.53 -13.17 4.77
CA HIS A 67 8.82 -13.81 3.48
C HIS A 67 10.33 -13.85 3.24
N PRO A 68 10.94 -15.02 2.90
CA PRO A 68 12.38 -15.15 2.79
C PRO A 68 13.00 -14.36 1.63
N PHE A 69 12.23 -14.10 0.58
CA PHE A 69 12.70 -13.38 -0.60
C PHE A 69 11.99 -12.01 -0.71
N ARG A 70 12.52 -11.02 0.00
CA ARG A 70 12.12 -9.63 -0.09
C ARG A 70 13.17 -8.85 -0.87
N LEU A 71 12.75 -8.05 -1.85
CA LEU A 71 13.64 -7.35 -2.77
C LEU A 71 13.31 -5.85 -2.80
N GLN A 72 14.29 -5.02 -2.40
CA GLN A 72 14.13 -3.57 -2.46
C GLN A 72 14.10 -3.09 -3.91
N VAL A 73 13.08 -2.32 -4.24
CA VAL A 73 13.01 -1.56 -5.49
C VAL A 73 13.54 -0.15 -5.23
N GLN A 74 14.73 0.11 -5.71
CA GLN A 74 15.37 1.43 -5.63
C GLN A 74 15.83 1.85 -7.02
N CYS A 75 15.45 3.06 -7.43
CA CYS A 75 15.76 3.62 -8.73
C CYS A 75 16.26 5.06 -8.60
N SER A 76 17.32 5.41 -9.33
CA SER A 76 17.76 6.80 -9.43
C SER A 76 16.67 7.67 -10.05
N ARG A 77 16.60 8.94 -9.64
CA ARG A 77 15.70 9.93 -10.26
C ARG A 77 16.11 10.33 -11.67
N SER A 78 17.39 10.08 -12.04
CA SER A 78 17.97 10.45 -13.33
C SER A 78 17.84 9.35 -14.39
N LEU A 79 17.10 8.27 -14.14
CA LEU A 79 16.92 7.21 -15.13
C LEU A 79 16.10 7.71 -16.33
N SER A 80 16.53 7.35 -17.52
CA SER A 80 15.74 7.53 -18.76
C SER A 80 14.55 6.58 -18.77
N GLU A 81 13.56 6.86 -19.63
CA GLU A 81 12.39 6.01 -19.81
C GLU A 81 12.77 4.57 -20.18
N GLU A 82 13.74 4.41 -21.08
CA GLU A 82 14.24 3.10 -21.48
C GLU A 82 14.86 2.34 -20.30
N GLN A 83 15.63 3.03 -19.46
CA GLN A 83 16.22 2.45 -18.26
C GLN A 83 15.14 2.05 -17.23
N ILE A 84 14.07 2.86 -17.10
CA ILE A 84 12.92 2.55 -16.24
C ILE A 84 12.23 1.29 -16.74
N GLU A 85 11.98 1.16 -18.05
CA GLU A 85 11.37 -0.03 -18.64
C GLU A 85 12.22 -1.29 -18.41
N LYS A 86 13.55 -1.18 -18.55
CA LYS A 86 14.47 -2.29 -18.25
C LYS A 86 14.40 -2.71 -16.78
N ARG A 87 14.39 -1.73 -15.87
CA ARG A 87 14.22 -1.99 -14.42
C ARG A 87 12.87 -2.63 -14.12
N LYS A 88 11.81 -2.13 -14.72
CA LYS A 88 10.46 -2.68 -14.56
C LYS A 88 10.41 -4.15 -14.96
N ARG A 89 10.93 -4.52 -16.13
CA ARG A 89 11.00 -5.92 -16.56
C ARG A 89 11.77 -6.79 -15.58
N PHE A 90 12.93 -6.33 -15.13
CA PHE A 90 13.76 -7.05 -14.17
C PHE A 90 12.99 -7.34 -12.86
N PHE A 91 12.37 -6.33 -12.24
CA PHE A 91 11.66 -6.50 -10.98
C PHE A 91 10.39 -7.34 -11.12
N LEU A 92 9.66 -7.20 -12.23
CA LEU A 92 8.49 -8.04 -12.49
C LEU A 92 8.88 -9.51 -12.68
N GLU A 93 10.01 -9.79 -13.29
CA GLU A 93 10.53 -11.17 -13.40
C GLU A 93 10.89 -11.72 -12.01
N LYS A 94 11.56 -10.95 -11.15
CA LYS A 94 11.84 -11.36 -9.77
C LYS A 94 10.55 -11.61 -8.98
N ALA A 95 9.54 -10.76 -9.16
CA ALA A 95 8.23 -10.97 -8.54
C ALA A 95 7.53 -12.24 -9.03
N ARG A 96 7.63 -12.59 -10.32
CA ARG A 96 7.15 -13.88 -10.86
C ARG A 96 7.86 -15.07 -10.23
N CYS A 97 9.14 -14.90 -9.89
CA CYS A 97 9.93 -15.91 -9.15
C CYS A 97 9.66 -15.91 -7.64
N GLY A 98 8.62 -15.21 -7.18
CA GLY A 98 8.17 -15.23 -5.79
C GLY A 98 8.76 -14.13 -4.90
N ALA A 99 9.45 -13.13 -5.45
CA ALA A 99 9.92 -12.01 -4.64
C ALA A 99 8.78 -11.09 -4.19
N VAL A 100 8.80 -10.69 -2.92
CA VAL A 100 8.01 -9.57 -2.40
C VAL A 100 8.79 -8.28 -2.68
N LEU A 101 8.21 -7.37 -3.46
CA LEU A 101 8.86 -6.09 -3.76
C LEU A 101 8.61 -5.07 -2.66
N VAL A 102 9.67 -4.40 -2.24
CA VAL A 102 9.67 -3.42 -1.12
C VAL A 102 10.13 -2.07 -1.63
N SER A 103 9.33 -1.01 -1.46
CA SER A 103 9.74 0.34 -1.88
C SER A 103 8.93 1.45 -1.21
N PRO A 104 9.54 2.62 -0.97
CA PRO A 104 8.80 3.83 -0.65
C PRO A 104 8.18 4.52 -1.88
N SER A 105 8.44 4.04 -3.09
CA SER A 105 7.87 4.58 -4.34
C SER A 105 8.10 6.10 -4.50
N ILE A 106 9.33 6.56 -4.25
CA ILE A 106 9.66 7.99 -4.27
C ILE A 106 10.00 8.47 -5.67
N SER A 107 10.92 7.77 -6.36
CA SER A 107 11.36 8.13 -7.71
C SER A 107 10.36 7.71 -8.78
N PRO A 108 10.39 8.34 -9.98
CA PRO A 108 9.53 7.92 -11.10
C PRO A 108 9.72 6.44 -11.45
N GLY A 109 10.96 5.94 -11.45
CA GLY A 109 11.26 4.54 -11.73
C GLY A 109 10.68 3.58 -10.69
N GLU A 110 10.81 3.91 -9.39
CA GLU A 110 10.19 3.11 -8.31
C GLU A 110 8.67 3.07 -8.46
N LYS A 111 8.03 4.23 -8.69
CA LYS A 111 6.57 4.32 -8.91
C LYS A 111 6.13 3.45 -10.09
N ALA A 112 6.86 3.49 -11.19
CA ALA A 112 6.55 2.70 -12.40
C ALA A 112 6.65 1.19 -12.12
N VAL A 113 7.72 0.74 -11.44
CA VAL A 113 7.90 -0.66 -11.06
C VAL A 113 6.80 -1.12 -10.11
N MET A 114 6.59 -0.37 -9.01
CA MET A 114 5.63 -0.75 -7.98
C MET A 114 4.19 -0.74 -8.51
N ARG A 115 3.87 0.22 -9.39
CA ARG A 115 2.55 0.27 -10.04
C ARG A 115 2.34 -0.95 -10.94
N ALA A 116 3.31 -1.27 -11.81
CA ALA A 116 3.21 -2.42 -12.69
C ALA A 116 3.10 -3.74 -11.91
N ALA A 117 3.85 -3.88 -10.82
CA ALA A 117 3.77 -5.05 -9.95
C ALA A 117 2.42 -5.14 -9.22
N PHE A 118 1.88 -4.01 -8.76
CA PHE A 118 0.55 -3.94 -8.13
C PHE A 118 -0.56 -4.36 -9.10
N ASP A 119 -0.53 -3.83 -10.34
CA ASP A 119 -1.51 -4.13 -11.37
C ASP A 119 -1.41 -5.60 -11.86
N ALA A 120 -0.20 -6.18 -11.81
CA ALA A 120 0.03 -7.59 -12.10
C ALA A 120 -0.31 -8.54 -10.95
N GLY A 121 -0.76 -8.05 -9.79
CA GLY A 121 -1.18 -8.87 -8.66
C GLY A 121 -0.06 -9.42 -7.78
N PHE A 122 1.17 -8.92 -7.91
CA PHE A 122 2.30 -9.39 -7.12
C PHE A 122 2.28 -8.88 -5.67
N PRO A 123 2.91 -9.62 -4.72
CA PRO A 123 3.00 -9.21 -3.33
C PRO A 123 3.95 -8.01 -3.16
N LEU A 124 3.50 -7.02 -2.38
CA LEU A 124 4.20 -5.75 -2.20
C LEU A 124 4.24 -5.31 -0.73
N ILE A 125 5.35 -4.70 -0.34
CA ILE A 125 5.48 -3.90 0.87
C ILE A 125 5.76 -2.46 0.46
N ILE A 126 4.87 -1.54 0.81
CA ILE A 126 4.99 -0.12 0.49
C ILE A 126 5.32 0.64 1.77
N LEU A 127 6.40 1.43 1.75
CA LEU A 127 6.68 2.37 2.83
C LEU A 127 6.12 3.74 2.45
N GLN A 128 5.32 4.33 3.32
CA GLN A 128 4.80 5.67 3.10
C GLN A 128 5.28 6.64 4.19
N GLU A 129 5.40 7.91 3.82
CA GLU A 129 5.85 8.97 4.71
C GLU A 129 4.77 9.29 5.75
N ASN A 130 3.53 9.46 5.34
CA ASN A 130 2.46 9.82 6.26
C ASN A 130 1.96 8.60 7.04
N GLY A 131 1.81 8.74 8.35
CA GLY A 131 1.32 7.71 9.25
C GLY A 131 -0.16 7.40 9.09
N PHE A 132 -0.69 6.67 10.06
CA PHE A 132 -2.09 6.23 10.09
C PHE A 132 -2.81 6.78 11.32
N THR A 133 -4.04 7.23 11.13
CA THR A 133 -5.01 7.42 12.23
C THR A 133 -5.65 6.09 12.60
N GLU A 134 -6.28 6.00 13.76
CA GLU A 134 -7.08 4.82 14.17
C GLU A 134 -8.19 4.49 13.16
N MET A 135 -8.69 5.49 12.45
CA MET A 135 -9.75 5.34 11.46
C MET A 135 -9.24 5.00 10.06
N THR A 136 -7.91 5.00 9.84
CA THR A 136 -7.34 4.71 8.54
C THR A 136 -7.66 3.28 8.11
N LYS A 137 -8.19 3.14 6.90
CA LYS A 137 -8.52 1.85 6.28
C LYS A 137 -8.11 1.89 4.82
N PRO A 138 -7.61 0.77 4.26
CA PRO A 138 -7.36 0.69 2.84
C PRO A 138 -8.66 0.87 2.06
N ALA A 139 -8.61 1.59 0.94
CA ALA A 139 -9.75 1.86 0.08
C ALA A 139 -9.43 1.53 -1.39
N GLY A 140 -10.47 1.39 -2.21
CA GLY A 140 -10.32 1.08 -3.64
C GLY A 140 -9.51 -0.20 -3.88
N SER A 141 -8.63 -0.18 -4.86
CA SER A 141 -7.77 -1.30 -5.22
C SER A 141 -6.83 -1.77 -4.10
N ARG A 142 -6.45 -0.87 -3.18
CA ARG A 142 -5.66 -1.26 -2.00
C ARG A 142 -6.45 -2.14 -1.04
N PHE A 143 -7.77 -1.92 -0.94
CA PHE A 143 -8.63 -2.82 -0.16
C PHE A 143 -8.57 -4.24 -0.72
N ASP A 144 -8.71 -4.39 -2.03
CA ASP A 144 -8.69 -5.69 -2.69
C ASP A 144 -7.33 -6.36 -2.55
N ALA A 145 -6.24 -5.62 -2.72
CA ALA A 145 -4.88 -6.12 -2.53
C ALA A 145 -4.59 -6.58 -1.07
N CYS A 146 -5.16 -5.87 -0.07
CA CYS A 146 -5.10 -6.31 1.33
C CYS A 146 -5.96 -7.56 1.56
N ALA A 147 -7.16 -7.61 0.97
CA ALA A 147 -8.06 -8.77 1.06
C ALA A 147 -7.44 -10.04 0.48
N GLU A 148 -6.67 -9.90 -0.59
CA GLU A 148 -5.90 -10.97 -1.24
C GLU A 148 -4.61 -11.33 -0.49
N GLY A 149 -4.30 -10.60 0.58
CA GLY A 149 -3.11 -10.84 1.40
C GLY A 149 -1.77 -10.45 0.75
N ARG A 150 -1.80 -9.73 -0.38
CA ARG A 150 -0.61 -9.37 -1.17
C ARG A 150 -0.09 -7.95 -0.94
N LEU A 151 -0.69 -7.20 -0.02
CA LEU A 151 -0.26 -5.83 0.27
C LEU A 151 -0.01 -5.63 1.77
N LEU A 152 1.14 -5.02 2.07
CA LEU A 152 1.46 -4.44 3.35
C LEU A 152 1.89 -2.99 3.15
N ILE A 153 1.34 -2.08 3.93
CA ILE A 153 1.72 -0.67 3.94
C ILE A 153 2.32 -0.36 5.31
N LEU A 154 3.54 0.14 5.31
CA LEU A 154 4.28 0.52 6.51
C LEU A 154 4.45 2.03 6.57
N SER A 155 4.38 2.60 7.76
CA SER A 155 4.81 3.98 8.02
C SER A 155 5.63 4.05 9.30
N PRO A 156 6.82 4.69 9.25
CA PRO A 156 7.65 4.88 10.44
C PRO A 156 7.28 6.12 11.24
N TRP A 157 6.43 6.98 10.70
CA TRP A 157 6.09 8.26 11.32
C TRP A 157 4.62 8.35 11.71
N GLU A 158 4.32 9.35 12.53
CA GLU A 158 2.96 9.68 12.91
C GLU A 158 2.20 10.34 11.75
N GLN A 159 0.87 10.27 11.84
CA GLN A 159 0.00 10.89 10.87
C GLN A 159 0.00 12.42 11.02
N HIS A 160 0.06 13.13 9.90
CA HIS A 160 -0.07 14.57 9.82
C HIS A 160 -0.99 15.00 8.66
N ASN A 161 -1.60 16.17 8.82
CA ASN A 161 -2.52 16.73 7.82
C ASN A 161 -1.84 17.73 6.87
N GLN A 162 -0.54 17.96 7.05
CA GLN A 162 0.21 18.91 6.24
C GLN A 162 0.54 18.31 4.88
N ARG A 163 0.24 19.04 3.81
CA ARG A 163 0.79 18.73 2.48
C ARG A 163 2.26 19.16 2.45
N MET A 164 3.12 18.28 2.87
CA MET A 164 4.56 18.52 2.81
C MET A 164 5.18 17.80 1.61
N ASN A 165 6.10 18.48 0.96
CA ASN A 165 7.01 17.78 0.06
C ASN A 165 7.98 16.98 0.92
N ILE A 166 8.09 15.68 0.65
CA ILE A 166 9.04 14.81 1.34
C ILE A 166 10.45 15.39 1.18
N SER A 167 11.11 15.67 2.29
CA SER A 167 12.48 16.17 2.29
C SER A 167 13.47 15.11 1.78
N ARG A 168 14.66 15.55 1.35
CA ARG A 168 15.72 14.62 0.95
C ARG A 168 16.11 13.67 2.07
N GLY A 169 16.18 14.17 3.31
CA GLY A 169 16.48 13.35 4.49
C GLY A 169 15.45 12.25 4.69
N GLN A 170 14.17 12.59 4.64
CA GLN A 170 13.07 11.59 4.73
C GLN A 170 13.13 10.55 3.60
N CYS A 171 13.45 10.97 2.36
CA CYS A 171 13.65 10.04 1.26
C CYS A 171 14.76 9.04 1.54
N LEU A 172 15.89 9.50 2.08
CA LEU A 172 17.03 8.64 2.43
C LEU A 172 16.65 7.69 3.56
N SER A 173 16.00 8.20 4.61
CA SER A 173 15.52 7.37 5.74
C SER A 173 14.55 6.28 5.27
N LEU A 174 13.57 6.60 4.42
CA LEU A 174 12.62 5.61 3.89
C LEU A 174 13.32 4.52 3.04
N ASN A 175 14.33 4.90 2.25
CA ASN A 175 15.10 3.93 1.47
C ASN A 175 15.93 3.02 2.37
N GLU A 176 16.52 3.56 3.44
CA GLU A 176 17.27 2.78 4.40
C GLU A 176 16.36 1.82 5.18
N MET A 177 15.19 2.28 5.60
CA MET A 177 14.17 1.42 6.23
C MET A 177 13.66 0.34 5.28
N ALA A 178 13.48 0.65 3.98
CA ALA A 178 13.13 -0.35 2.97
C ALA A 178 14.24 -1.41 2.83
N ARG A 179 15.51 -1.01 2.95
CA ARG A 179 16.64 -1.92 2.97
C ARG A 179 16.59 -2.84 4.20
N CYS A 180 16.35 -2.27 5.39
CA CYS A 180 16.17 -3.05 6.62
C CYS A 180 15.03 -4.07 6.51
N VAL A 181 13.90 -3.67 5.93
CA VAL A 181 12.76 -4.58 5.69
C VAL A 181 13.13 -5.75 4.77
N CYS A 182 14.11 -5.59 3.89
CA CYS A 182 14.58 -6.66 2.99
C CYS A 182 15.63 -7.59 3.63
N GLN A 183 16.19 -7.21 4.77
CA GLN A 183 17.14 -8.07 5.49
C GLN A 183 16.42 -9.24 6.19
N PRO A 184 17.04 -10.41 6.28
CA PRO A 184 16.49 -11.57 6.95
C PRO A 184 16.31 -11.39 8.45
#